data_ced0c07a5d1a6f0e3cf62ea63c46d049
#
_entry.id   ced0c07a5d1a6f0e3cf62ea63c46d049
#
_cell.length_a   1.000
_cell.length_b   1.000
_cell.length_c   1.000
_cell.angle_alpha   90.00
_cell.angle_beta   90.00
_cell.angle_gamma   90.00
#
_symmetry.space_group_name_H-M   'P 1'
#
loop_
_entity.id
_entity.type
_entity.pdbx_description
1 polymer ?
#
loop_
_entity_poly.entity_id
_entity_poly.type
_entity_poly.pdbx_seq_one_letter_code
_entity_poly.pdbx_strand_id
1 'polypeptide(L)'
;MKHQFKVKLFGVIILLIITTYFLIYQEPYFQRQSRIRIKLITLFLGVELIFIFVVRFTGQLNLITAIIGSANLIVFSLLIGTWLVYPLKRISDLIPLCLVMSFADIYSVFIGPSKSFSYNISEFYQGGIKGMPPFIDFLLIKFPVVGSTLPYPIIGVVDWLIIAFLSAAVLKFKFSDNLVGKSIASICKTKRYSPYLPISVVGLLFAILISNYTGIFVPALPVIAGFFVLYLVFFIPEARQLSRSDWMLILSFLLLFFVIGLLHKSFL
;
A
#
# COMPACT_ATOMS: atom_id res chain seq x y z
N MET A 1 -1.80 17.15 16.42
CA MET A 1 -0.99 15.94 16.33
C MET A 1 -1.66 14.69 16.91
N LYS A 2 -1.99 14.59 18.20
CA LYS A 2 -2.59 13.37 18.80
C LYS A 2 -3.91 12.91 18.15
N HIS A 3 -4.77 13.81 17.73
CA HIS A 3 -6.04 13.48 17.10
C HIS A 3 -5.85 12.83 15.71
N GLN A 4 -4.96 13.38 14.89
CA GLN A 4 -4.67 12.86 13.55
C GLN A 4 -4.08 11.43 13.60
N PHE A 5 -3.21 11.16 14.57
CA PHE A 5 -2.66 9.82 14.77
C PHE A 5 -3.75 8.79 15.10
N LYS A 6 -4.70 9.14 16.01
CA LYS A 6 -5.83 8.25 16.34
C LYS A 6 -6.70 7.93 15.13
N VAL A 7 -6.98 8.92 14.27
CA VAL A 7 -7.75 8.73 13.04
C VAL A 7 -7.04 7.81 12.07
N LYS A 8 -5.73 7.99 11.85
CA LYS A 8 -4.92 7.11 11.00
C LYS A 8 -4.92 5.68 11.53
N LEU A 9 -4.70 5.49 12.82
CA LEU A 9 -4.69 4.17 13.46
C LEU A 9 -6.05 3.47 13.30
N PHE A 10 -7.15 4.18 13.55
CA PHE A 10 -8.51 3.64 13.38
C PHE A 10 -8.77 3.24 11.93
N GLY A 11 -8.37 4.07 10.96
CA GLY A 11 -8.50 3.77 9.55
C GLY A 11 -7.71 2.52 9.14
N VAL A 12 -6.47 2.37 9.62
CA VAL A 12 -5.65 1.17 9.35
C VAL A 12 -6.33 -0.09 9.92
N ILE A 13 -6.94 -0.02 11.11
CA ILE A 13 -7.66 -1.15 11.69
C ILE A 13 -8.86 -1.55 10.81
N ILE A 14 -9.64 -0.58 10.35
CA ILE A 14 -10.78 -0.85 9.44
C ILE A 14 -10.29 -1.49 8.14
N LEU A 15 -9.24 -0.92 7.52
CA LEU A 15 -8.65 -1.46 6.30
C LEU A 15 -8.15 -2.89 6.50
N LEU A 16 -7.55 -3.19 7.65
CA LEU A 16 -7.08 -4.53 7.99
C LEU A 16 -8.24 -5.53 8.11
N ILE A 17 -9.35 -5.12 8.72
CA ILE A 17 -10.57 -5.95 8.81
C ILE A 17 -11.11 -6.24 7.41
N ILE A 18 -11.21 -5.22 6.55
CA ILE A 18 -11.69 -5.36 5.17
C ILE A 18 -10.76 -6.30 4.38
N THR A 19 -9.43 -6.12 4.49
CA THR A 19 -8.44 -6.97 3.82
C THR A 19 -8.55 -8.42 4.29
N THR A 20 -8.68 -8.65 5.60
CA THR A 20 -8.81 -10.00 6.15
C THR A 20 -10.09 -10.67 5.65
N TYR A 21 -11.21 -9.94 5.64
CA TYR A 21 -12.46 -10.43 5.07
C TYR A 21 -12.32 -10.78 3.59
N PHE A 22 -11.68 -9.90 2.80
CA PHE A 22 -11.44 -10.13 1.39
C PHE A 22 -10.60 -11.40 1.15
N LEU A 23 -9.52 -11.59 1.89
CA LEU A 23 -8.65 -12.77 1.77
C LEU A 23 -9.37 -14.06 2.15
N ILE A 24 -10.25 -14.03 3.15
CA ILE A 24 -10.99 -15.22 3.60
C ILE A 24 -12.07 -15.65 2.61
N TYR A 25 -12.85 -14.70 2.10
CA TYR A 25 -14.08 -15.01 1.36
C TYR A 25 -13.98 -14.79 -0.13
N GLN A 26 -13.28 -13.76 -0.58
CA GLN A 26 -13.26 -13.36 -1.98
C GLN A 26 -12.05 -13.92 -2.75
N GLU A 27 -10.89 -13.99 -2.09
CA GLU A 27 -9.67 -14.45 -2.75
C GLU A 27 -9.79 -15.87 -3.32
N PRO A 28 -10.36 -16.88 -2.62
CA PRO A 28 -10.56 -18.22 -3.19
C PRO A 28 -11.47 -18.24 -4.42
N TYR A 29 -12.45 -17.34 -4.50
CA TYR A 29 -13.31 -17.19 -5.67
C TYR A 29 -12.52 -16.63 -6.86
N PHE A 30 -11.75 -15.58 -6.66
CA PHE A 30 -10.96 -14.97 -7.72
C PHE A 30 -9.79 -15.84 -8.20
N GLN A 31 -9.27 -16.71 -7.35
CA GLN A 31 -8.29 -17.72 -7.79
C GLN A 31 -8.86 -18.66 -8.85
N ARG A 32 -10.13 -19.02 -8.74
CA ARG A 32 -10.82 -19.88 -9.71
C ARG A 32 -11.27 -19.13 -10.97
N GLN A 33 -11.53 -17.83 -10.86
CA GLN A 33 -12.13 -17.01 -11.91
C GLN A 33 -11.27 -15.75 -12.20
N SER A 34 -10.06 -15.94 -12.69
CA SER A 34 -9.12 -14.85 -12.99
C SER A 34 -9.66 -13.83 -14.01
N ARG A 35 -10.47 -14.28 -14.98
CA ARG A 35 -11.10 -13.39 -15.99
C ARG A 35 -12.07 -12.38 -15.36
N ILE A 36 -12.82 -12.79 -14.34
CA ILE A 36 -13.73 -11.89 -13.61
C ILE A 36 -12.92 -10.86 -12.85
N ARG A 37 -11.80 -11.27 -12.22
CA ARG A 37 -10.91 -10.34 -11.53
C ARG A 37 -10.39 -9.25 -12.46
N ILE A 38 -9.89 -9.61 -13.64
CA ILE A 38 -9.39 -8.63 -14.63
C ILE A 38 -10.49 -7.66 -15.04
N LYS A 39 -11.70 -8.17 -15.33
CA LYS A 39 -12.85 -7.31 -15.65
C LYS A 39 -13.19 -6.34 -14.51
N LEU A 40 -13.14 -6.80 -13.26
CA LEU A 40 -13.37 -5.93 -12.11
C LEU A 40 -12.27 -4.89 -11.94
N ILE A 41 -11.00 -5.26 -12.09
CA ILE A 41 -9.88 -4.31 -12.05
C ILE A 41 -10.10 -3.21 -13.11
N THR A 42 -10.44 -3.58 -14.34
CA THR A 42 -10.72 -2.62 -15.43
C THR A 42 -11.93 -1.74 -15.09
N LEU A 43 -12.99 -2.33 -14.53
CA LEU A 43 -14.18 -1.59 -14.12
C LEU A 43 -13.85 -0.55 -13.02
N PHE A 44 -13.16 -0.96 -11.93
CA PHE A 44 -12.81 -0.06 -10.84
C PHE A 44 -11.82 1.03 -11.28
N LEU A 45 -10.90 0.72 -12.19
CA LEU A 45 -10.05 1.71 -12.83
C LEU A 45 -10.86 2.73 -13.64
N GLY A 46 -11.83 2.26 -14.43
CA GLY A 46 -12.73 3.13 -15.18
C GLY A 46 -13.57 4.03 -14.28
N VAL A 47 -14.10 3.50 -13.19
CA VAL A 47 -14.84 4.27 -12.18
C VAL A 47 -13.95 5.36 -11.57
N GLU A 48 -12.69 5.05 -11.25
CA GLU A 48 -11.76 6.04 -10.68
C GLU A 48 -11.44 7.15 -11.68
N LEU A 49 -11.22 6.82 -12.95
CA LEU A 49 -10.99 7.83 -14.00
C LEU A 49 -12.21 8.74 -14.20
N ILE A 50 -13.42 8.17 -14.21
CA ILE A 50 -14.66 8.95 -14.27
C ILE A 50 -14.79 9.85 -13.04
N PHE A 51 -14.48 9.34 -11.86
CA PHE A 51 -14.52 10.10 -10.61
C PHE A 51 -13.56 11.29 -10.65
N ILE A 52 -12.30 11.08 -11.06
CA ILE A 52 -11.32 12.16 -11.25
C ILE A 52 -11.85 13.19 -12.24
N PHE A 53 -12.39 12.75 -13.38
CA PHE A 53 -12.94 13.64 -14.39
C PHE A 53 -14.10 14.50 -13.83
N VAL A 54 -15.06 13.89 -13.15
CA VAL A 54 -16.21 14.58 -12.55
C VAL A 54 -15.77 15.63 -11.54
N VAL A 55 -14.88 15.27 -10.60
CA VAL A 55 -14.38 16.23 -9.60
C VAL A 55 -13.59 17.37 -10.26
N ARG A 56 -12.79 17.06 -11.30
CA ARG A 56 -12.07 18.07 -12.08
C ARG A 56 -13.00 19.03 -12.83
N PHE A 57 -14.10 18.51 -13.37
CA PHE A 57 -15.07 19.32 -14.12
C PHE A 57 -15.94 20.17 -13.19
N THR A 58 -16.38 19.61 -12.05
CA THR A 58 -17.25 20.33 -11.09
C THR A 58 -16.47 21.28 -10.18
N GLY A 59 -15.16 21.07 -10.04
CA GLY A 59 -14.29 21.79 -9.09
C GLY A 59 -14.62 21.53 -7.61
N GLN A 60 -15.50 20.56 -7.32
CA GLN A 60 -16.00 20.31 -5.96
C GLN A 60 -15.70 18.88 -5.51
N LEU A 61 -14.97 18.79 -4.41
CA LEU A 61 -14.81 17.54 -3.66
C LEU A 61 -15.72 17.62 -2.43
N ASN A 62 -16.78 16.83 -2.39
CA ASN A 62 -17.66 16.74 -1.23
C ASN A 62 -17.40 15.43 -0.44
N LEU A 63 -17.96 15.34 0.77
CA LEU A 63 -17.77 14.19 1.66
C LEU A 63 -18.18 12.87 1.00
N ILE A 64 -19.32 12.84 0.31
CA ILE A 64 -19.88 11.63 -0.29
C ILE A 64 -18.99 11.16 -1.45
N THR A 65 -18.60 12.06 -2.34
CA THR A 65 -17.73 11.72 -3.48
C THR A 65 -16.38 11.21 -3.00
N ALA A 66 -15.80 11.81 -1.97
CA ALA A 66 -14.52 11.37 -1.41
C ALA A 66 -14.59 9.99 -0.71
N ILE A 67 -15.73 9.67 -0.05
CA ILE A 67 -15.95 8.33 0.53
C ILE A 67 -16.09 7.28 -0.57
N ILE A 68 -16.85 7.57 -1.64
CA ILE A 68 -17.02 6.64 -2.77
C ILE A 68 -15.68 6.39 -3.45
N GLY A 69 -14.89 7.43 -3.74
CA GLY A 69 -13.55 7.29 -4.31
C GLY A 69 -12.64 6.45 -3.41
N SER A 70 -12.63 6.68 -2.10
CA SER A 70 -11.83 5.88 -1.16
C SER A 70 -12.26 4.41 -1.13
N ALA A 71 -13.57 4.13 -1.15
CA ALA A 71 -14.08 2.75 -1.22
C ALA A 71 -13.65 2.07 -2.53
N ASN A 72 -13.73 2.77 -3.66
CA ASN A 72 -13.23 2.31 -4.96
C ASN A 72 -11.73 1.98 -4.90
N LEU A 73 -10.89 2.86 -4.35
CA LEU A 73 -9.45 2.66 -4.20
C LEU A 73 -9.12 1.45 -3.30
N ILE A 74 -9.88 1.24 -2.22
CA ILE A 74 -9.69 0.08 -1.33
C ILE A 74 -9.93 -1.22 -2.11
N VAL A 75 -11.05 -1.34 -2.81
CA VAL A 75 -11.35 -2.55 -3.59
C VAL A 75 -10.34 -2.75 -4.71
N PHE A 76 -9.96 -1.69 -5.41
CA PHE A 76 -8.96 -1.69 -6.47
C PHE A 76 -7.59 -2.18 -5.95
N SER A 77 -7.13 -1.65 -4.82
CA SER A 77 -5.85 -2.06 -4.22
C SER A 77 -5.85 -3.53 -3.78
N LEU A 78 -6.96 -4.04 -3.24
CA LEU A 78 -7.10 -5.44 -2.87
C LEU A 78 -7.10 -6.36 -4.08
N LEU A 79 -7.82 -6.01 -5.14
CA LEU A 79 -7.89 -6.80 -6.38
C LEU A 79 -6.52 -6.90 -7.06
N ILE A 80 -5.80 -5.78 -7.18
CA ILE A 80 -4.48 -5.75 -7.82
C ILE A 80 -3.44 -6.36 -6.88
N GLY A 81 -3.38 -5.97 -5.62
CA GLY A 81 -2.37 -6.46 -4.68
C GLY A 81 -2.39 -7.98 -4.60
N THR A 82 -3.57 -8.57 -4.44
CA THR A 82 -3.69 -10.03 -4.41
C THR A 82 -3.41 -10.68 -5.76
N TRP A 83 -3.68 -10.00 -6.88
CA TRP A 83 -3.38 -10.50 -8.23
C TRP A 83 -1.89 -10.55 -8.52
N LEU A 84 -1.11 -9.57 -8.07
CA LEU A 84 0.33 -9.48 -8.29
C LEU A 84 1.13 -10.65 -7.67
N VAL A 85 0.53 -11.40 -6.76
CA VAL A 85 1.16 -12.58 -6.14
C VAL A 85 1.25 -13.78 -7.08
N TYR A 86 0.37 -13.87 -8.10
CA TYR A 86 0.28 -15.08 -8.92
C TYR A 86 1.56 -15.46 -9.67
N PRO A 87 2.30 -14.52 -10.29
CA PRO A 87 3.53 -14.87 -10.99
C PRO A 87 4.66 -15.35 -10.10
N LEU A 88 4.64 -15.05 -8.81
CA LEU A 88 5.69 -15.50 -7.88
C LEU A 88 5.70 -17.03 -7.75
N LYS A 89 6.87 -17.62 -7.85
CA LYS A 89 7.03 -19.09 -7.79
C LYS A 89 7.60 -19.57 -6.44
N ARG A 90 8.42 -18.74 -5.80
CA ARG A 90 9.15 -19.08 -4.58
C ARG A 90 8.99 -17.97 -3.54
N ILE A 91 9.13 -18.32 -2.26
CA ILE A 91 9.15 -17.34 -1.16
C ILE A 91 10.33 -16.37 -1.33
N SER A 92 11.47 -16.88 -1.80
CA SER A 92 12.68 -16.07 -2.02
C SER A 92 12.48 -14.94 -3.05
N ASP A 93 11.51 -15.07 -3.98
CA ASP A 93 11.20 -14.04 -4.97
C ASP A 93 10.65 -12.74 -4.31
N LEU A 94 10.17 -12.83 -3.06
CA LEU A 94 9.67 -11.68 -2.31
C LEU A 94 10.78 -10.72 -1.88
N ILE A 95 11.98 -11.21 -1.59
CA ILE A 95 13.10 -10.37 -1.11
C ILE A 95 13.53 -9.37 -2.18
N PRO A 96 13.93 -9.81 -3.41
CA PRO A 96 14.33 -8.87 -4.44
C PRO A 96 13.21 -7.89 -4.82
N LEU A 97 11.94 -8.36 -4.82
CA LEU A 97 10.81 -7.50 -5.14
C LEU A 97 10.62 -6.41 -4.07
N CYS A 98 10.68 -6.76 -2.78
CA CYS A 98 10.62 -5.80 -1.68
C CYS A 98 11.76 -4.77 -1.75
N LEU A 99 12.97 -5.21 -2.08
CA LEU A 99 14.11 -4.30 -2.21
C LEU A 99 13.91 -3.33 -3.38
N VAL A 100 13.50 -3.84 -4.56
CA VAL A 100 13.24 -2.99 -5.74
C VAL A 100 12.17 -1.94 -5.44
N MET A 101 11.04 -2.35 -4.83
CA MET A 101 9.96 -1.42 -4.46
C MET A 101 10.45 -0.37 -3.45
N SER A 102 11.27 -0.78 -2.47
CA SER A 102 11.85 0.14 -1.48
C SER A 102 12.75 1.19 -2.13
N PHE A 103 13.63 0.78 -3.03
CA PHE A 103 14.51 1.71 -3.74
C PHE A 103 13.73 2.66 -4.64
N ALA A 104 12.72 2.16 -5.35
CA ALA A 104 11.87 2.98 -6.20
C ALA A 104 11.14 4.06 -5.40
N ASP A 105 10.62 3.73 -4.21
CA ASP A 105 9.93 4.67 -3.35
C ASP A 105 10.90 5.69 -2.73
N ILE A 106 12.05 5.25 -2.23
CA ILE A 106 13.11 6.15 -1.73
C ILE A 106 13.48 7.16 -2.82
N TYR A 107 13.76 6.68 -4.03
CA TYR A 107 14.10 7.54 -5.15
C TYR A 107 12.98 8.55 -5.45
N SER A 108 11.74 8.07 -5.53
CA SER A 108 10.56 8.90 -5.83
C SER A 108 10.37 10.02 -4.79
N VAL A 109 10.57 9.71 -3.51
CA VAL A 109 10.39 10.66 -2.41
C VAL A 109 11.50 11.70 -2.31
N PHE A 110 12.77 11.28 -2.50
CA PHE A 110 13.89 12.20 -2.30
C PHE A 110 14.26 12.99 -3.56
N ILE A 111 14.14 12.40 -4.73
CA ILE A 111 14.60 12.96 -6.01
C ILE A 111 13.45 13.15 -7.00
N GLY A 112 12.44 12.29 -6.94
CA GLY A 112 11.36 12.20 -7.91
C GLY A 112 10.12 13.05 -7.57
N PRO A 113 9.01 12.76 -8.26
CA PRO A 113 7.77 13.56 -8.19
C PRO A 113 7.08 13.50 -6.83
N SER A 114 7.29 12.47 -6.01
CA SER A 114 6.60 12.32 -4.73
C SER A 114 6.94 13.43 -3.74
N LYS A 115 8.12 14.06 -3.87
CA LYS A 115 8.51 15.22 -3.06
C LYS A 115 7.57 16.42 -3.30
N SER A 116 7.33 16.76 -4.56
CA SER A 116 6.40 17.86 -4.89
C SER A 116 4.95 17.50 -4.55
N PHE A 117 4.57 16.25 -4.71
CA PHE A 117 3.23 15.76 -4.38
C PHE A 117 2.92 15.87 -2.89
N SER A 118 3.85 15.48 -2.01
CA SER A 118 3.66 15.59 -0.57
C SER A 118 3.54 17.05 -0.11
N TYR A 119 4.31 17.96 -0.72
CA TYR A 119 4.21 19.38 -0.46
C TYR A 119 2.81 19.93 -0.86
N ASN A 120 2.37 19.65 -2.09
CA ASN A 120 1.07 20.12 -2.60
C ASN A 120 -0.12 19.60 -1.76
N ILE A 121 -0.05 18.34 -1.30
CA ILE A 121 -1.06 17.77 -0.39
C ILE A 121 -1.05 18.51 0.96
N SER A 122 0.14 18.70 1.53
CA SER A 122 0.27 19.40 2.82
C SER A 122 -0.28 20.83 2.74
N GLU A 123 0.07 21.56 1.70
CA GLU A 123 -0.42 22.92 1.45
C GLU A 123 -1.94 22.94 1.27
N PHE A 124 -2.51 22.01 0.50
CA PHE A 124 -3.95 21.93 0.28
C PHE A 124 -4.73 21.69 1.59
N TYR A 125 -4.27 20.75 2.43
CA TYR A 125 -4.96 20.44 3.68
C TYR A 125 -4.70 21.46 4.81
N GLN A 126 -3.54 22.12 4.81
CA GLN A 126 -3.21 23.18 5.78
C GLN A 126 -3.80 24.54 5.39
N GLY A 127 -3.92 24.83 4.10
CA GLY A 127 -4.48 26.06 3.57
C GLY A 127 -6.00 26.20 3.70
N GLY A 128 -6.67 25.25 4.38
CA GLY A 128 -8.12 25.27 4.62
C GLY A 128 -8.95 24.74 3.46
N ILE A 129 -8.37 23.89 2.61
CA ILE A 129 -9.05 23.12 1.54
C ILE A 129 -9.78 24.06 0.56
N LYS A 130 -9.09 25.09 0.12
CA LYS A 130 -9.60 26.03 -0.87
C LYS A 130 -9.12 25.66 -2.26
N GLY A 131 -10.05 25.56 -3.20
CA GLY A 131 -9.74 25.30 -4.61
C GLY A 131 -9.78 23.81 -5.00
N MET A 132 -9.19 23.50 -6.14
CA MET A 132 -9.19 22.16 -6.71
C MET A 132 -8.16 21.26 -6.01
N PRO A 133 -8.54 20.04 -5.62
CA PRO A 133 -7.58 19.10 -5.00
C PRO A 133 -6.43 18.75 -5.98
N PRO A 134 -5.20 18.63 -5.48
CA PRO A 134 -4.08 18.19 -6.31
C PRO A 134 -4.35 16.76 -6.85
N PHE A 135 -3.81 16.45 -8.04
CA PHE A 135 -4.07 15.16 -8.69
C PHE A 135 -3.79 13.96 -7.79
N ILE A 136 -2.71 14.03 -7.03
CA ILE A 136 -2.31 12.94 -6.13
C ILE A 136 -3.32 12.69 -4.98
N ASP A 137 -4.16 13.67 -4.65
CA ASP A 137 -5.20 13.53 -3.62
C ASP A 137 -6.23 12.45 -3.98
N PHE A 138 -6.43 12.19 -5.28
CA PHE A 138 -7.29 11.12 -5.77
C PHE A 138 -6.71 9.71 -5.54
N LEU A 139 -5.42 9.60 -5.24
CA LEU A 139 -4.76 8.33 -4.92
C LEU A 139 -4.61 8.09 -3.41
N LEU A 140 -5.26 8.93 -2.59
CA LEU A 140 -5.26 8.78 -1.14
C LEU A 140 -6.56 8.17 -0.65
N ILE A 141 -6.44 7.12 0.15
CA ILE A 141 -7.56 6.54 0.89
C ILE A 141 -7.89 7.47 2.06
N LYS A 142 -9.14 7.94 2.08
CA LYS A 142 -9.63 8.95 3.03
C LYS A 142 -10.73 8.37 3.89
N PHE A 143 -10.77 8.80 5.15
CA PHE A 143 -11.84 8.42 6.07
C PHE A 143 -12.57 9.66 6.61
N PRO A 144 -13.89 9.55 6.83
CA PRO A 144 -14.64 10.62 7.46
C PRO A 144 -14.19 10.84 8.90
N VAL A 145 -14.03 12.08 9.28
CA VAL A 145 -13.68 12.50 10.64
C VAL A 145 -14.82 13.31 11.22
N VAL A 146 -15.25 12.96 12.42
CA VAL A 146 -16.33 13.68 13.11
C VAL A 146 -15.94 15.15 13.30
N GLY A 147 -16.82 16.05 12.85
CA GLY A 147 -16.58 17.49 12.91
C GLY A 147 -15.81 18.09 11.74
N SER A 148 -15.39 17.26 10.75
CA SER A 148 -14.79 17.75 9.52
C SER A 148 -15.78 17.70 8.36
N THR A 149 -15.77 18.73 7.53
CA THR A 149 -16.59 18.82 6.30
C THR A 149 -16.02 17.94 5.17
N LEU A 150 -14.74 17.57 5.26
CA LEU A 150 -14.06 16.71 4.30
C LEU A 150 -13.35 15.56 5.00
N PRO A 151 -13.25 14.40 4.34
CA PRO A 151 -12.57 13.25 4.90
C PRO A 151 -11.05 13.50 4.93
N TYR A 152 -10.39 12.92 5.91
CA TYR A 152 -8.95 13.06 6.13
C TYR A 152 -8.18 11.94 5.42
N PRO A 153 -7.09 12.27 4.68
CA PRO A 153 -6.25 11.25 4.04
C PRO A 153 -5.48 10.45 5.10
N ILE A 154 -5.57 9.14 5.00
CA ILE A 154 -4.93 8.22 5.95
C ILE A 154 -3.68 7.60 5.37
N ILE A 155 -3.77 7.08 4.12
CA ILE A 155 -2.73 6.29 3.50
C ILE A 155 -2.82 6.38 1.98
N GLY A 156 -1.69 6.20 1.28
CA GLY A 156 -1.65 6.04 -0.17
C GLY A 156 -2.24 4.70 -0.61
N VAL A 157 -2.93 4.68 -1.76
CA VAL A 157 -3.46 3.45 -2.35
C VAL A 157 -2.36 2.41 -2.61
N VAL A 158 -1.16 2.87 -2.98
CA VAL A 158 -0.01 1.99 -3.28
C VAL A 158 0.50 1.29 -2.01
N ASP A 159 0.56 2.00 -0.89
CA ASP A 159 0.99 1.42 0.39
C ASP A 159 0.04 0.28 0.81
N TRP A 160 -1.28 0.51 0.64
CA TRP A 160 -2.27 -0.52 0.96
C TRP A 160 -2.26 -1.68 -0.03
N LEU A 161 -2.04 -1.40 -1.32
CA LEU A 161 -1.85 -2.41 -2.35
C LEU A 161 -0.69 -3.36 -2.01
N ILE A 162 0.44 -2.83 -1.55
CA ILE A 162 1.60 -3.63 -1.14
C ILE A 162 1.27 -4.47 0.11
N ILE A 163 0.55 -3.94 1.07
CA ILE A 163 0.10 -4.74 2.23
C ILE A 163 -0.81 -5.88 1.78
N ALA A 164 -1.76 -5.63 0.87
CA ALA A 164 -2.61 -6.66 0.31
C ALA A 164 -1.81 -7.73 -0.45
N PHE A 165 -0.81 -7.30 -1.24
CA PHE A 165 0.12 -8.17 -1.94
C PHE A 165 0.91 -9.06 -0.97
N LEU A 166 1.54 -8.49 0.06
CA LEU A 166 2.32 -9.24 1.03
C LEU A 166 1.44 -10.21 1.83
N SER A 167 0.25 -9.80 2.24
CA SER A 167 -0.70 -10.69 2.94
C SER A 167 -1.18 -11.84 2.05
N ALA A 168 -1.40 -11.60 0.76
CA ALA A 168 -1.73 -12.64 -0.21
C ALA A 168 -0.54 -13.58 -0.48
N ALA A 169 0.70 -13.07 -0.45
CA ALA A 169 1.91 -13.88 -0.57
C ALA A 169 2.05 -14.84 0.62
N VAL A 170 1.79 -14.36 1.84
CA VAL A 170 1.74 -15.18 3.05
C VAL A 170 0.72 -16.31 2.91
N LEU A 171 -0.48 -16.00 2.38
CA LEU A 171 -1.51 -17.00 2.13
C LEU A 171 -1.09 -18.02 1.08
N LYS A 172 -0.50 -17.57 -0.04
CA LYS A 172 -0.05 -18.42 -1.15
C LYS A 172 1.04 -19.40 -0.72
N PHE A 173 2.05 -18.90 -0.02
CA PHE A 173 3.20 -19.71 0.42
C PHE A 173 3.00 -20.39 1.77
N LYS A 174 1.82 -20.18 2.42
CA LYS A 174 1.38 -20.85 3.65
C LYS A 174 2.31 -20.69 4.86
N PHE A 175 3.04 -19.60 4.96
CA PHE A 175 3.77 -19.26 6.19
C PHE A 175 2.94 -18.35 7.10
N SER A 176 3.41 -18.11 8.32
CA SER A 176 2.72 -17.22 9.27
C SER A 176 3.49 -15.93 9.41
N ASP A 177 2.81 -14.80 9.27
CA ASP A 177 3.34 -13.46 9.55
C ASP A 177 2.50 -12.72 10.61
N ASN A 178 1.52 -13.42 11.19
CA ASN A 178 0.62 -12.85 12.17
C ASN A 178 1.27 -12.77 13.56
N LEU A 179 1.32 -11.59 14.14
CA LEU A 179 1.91 -11.35 15.46
C LEU A 179 0.96 -11.60 16.63
N VAL A 180 -0.35 -11.62 16.39
CA VAL A 180 -1.37 -11.63 17.47
C VAL A 180 -2.20 -12.90 17.51
N GLY A 181 -2.27 -13.66 16.41
CA GLY A 181 -3.21 -14.76 16.32
C GLY A 181 -2.76 -15.89 15.41
N LYS A 182 -3.73 -16.60 14.84
CA LYS A 182 -3.49 -17.70 13.91
C LYS A 182 -2.99 -17.19 12.56
N SER A 183 -2.24 -18.02 11.83
CA SER A 183 -1.82 -17.71 10.46
C SER A 183 -3.04 -17.44 9.56
N ILE A 184 -2.89 -16.54 8.58
CA ILE A 184 -3.97 -16.23 7.62
C ILE A 184 -4.45 -17.49 6.89
N ALA A 185 -3.57 -18.44 6.59
CA ALA A 185 -3.92 -19.72 5.97
C ALA A 185 -4.84 -20.55 6.87
N SER A 186 -4.61 -20.57 8.20
CA SER A 186 -5.48 -21.25 9.17
C SER A 186 -6.84 -20.54 9.29
N ILE A 187 -6.86 -19.22 9.30
CA ILE A 187 -8.08 -18.41 9.32
C ILE A 187 -8.93 -18.69 8.07
N CYS A 188 -8.33 -18.69 6.89
CA CYS A 188 -9.01 -19.01 5.62
C CYS A 188 -9.58 -20.44 5.61
N LYS A 189 -8.84 -21.42 6.15
CA LYS A 189 -9.30 -22.81 6.23
C LYS A 189 -10.50 -22.99 7.16
N THR A 190 -10.46 -22.36 8.32
CA THR A 190 -11.54 -22.48 9.34
C THR A 190 -12.73 -21.57 9.08
N LYS A 191 -12.58 -20.56 8.22
CA LYS A 191 -13.55 -19.48 7.96
C LYS A 191 -14.03 -18.79 9.25
N ARG A 192 -13.25 -18.87 10.32
CA ARG A 192 -13.52 -18.20 11.59
C ARG A 192 -12.62 -16.97 11.69
N TYR A 193 -13.22 -15.82 11.96
CA TYR A 193 -12.46 -14.61 12.19
C TYR A 193 -11.54 -14.79 13.40
N SER A 194 -10.29 -14.42 13.22
CA SER A 194 -9.28 -14.35 14.28
C SER A 194 -8.50 -13.05 14.06
N PRO A 195 -8.02 -12.39 15.12
CA PRO A 195 -7.18 -11.21 14.97
C PRO A 195 -6.01 -11.50 14.03
N TYR A 196 -5.86 -10.64 13.03
CA TYR A 196 -4.78 -10.73 12.06
C TYR A 196 -4.04 -9.40 12.01
N LEU A 197 -2.81 -9.41 12.49
CA LEU A 197 -1.89 -8.26 12.45
C LEU A 197 -0.61 -8.70 11.74
N PRO A 198 -0.53 -8.56 10.42
CA PRO A 198 0.65 -8.93 9.66
C PRO A 198 1.82 -7.98 9.95
N ILE A 199 3.04 -8.51 9.82
CA ILE A 199 4.27 -7.74 10.03
C ILE A 199 4.37 -6.53 9.10
N SER A 200 3.82 -6.61 7.88
CA SER A 200 3.75 -5.52 6.92
C SER A 200 2.95 -4.31 7.46
N VAL A 201 1.83 -4.57 8.16
CA VAL A 201 1.04 -3.51 8.82
C VAL A 201 1.79 -2.90 9.99
N VAL A 202 2.58 -3.69 10.73
CA VAL A 202 3.45 -3.15 11.79
C VAL A 202 4.47 -2.18 11.20
N GLY A 203 5.09 -2.53 10.07
CA GLY A 203 5.97 -1.63 9.33
C GLY A 203 5.28 -0.32 8.92
N LEU A 204 4.05 -0.41 8.41
CA LEU A 204 3.24 0.77 8.10
C LEU A 204 2.96 1.64 9.33
N LEU A 205 2.51 1.02 10.43
CA LEU A 205 2.23 1.75 11.68
C LEU A 205 3.49 2.44 12.22
N PHE A 206 4.65 1.80 12.07
CA PHE A 206 5.93 2.37 12.45
C PHE A 206 6.30 3.57 11.56
N ALA A 207 6.10 3.49 10.24
CA ALA A 207 6.28 4.63 9.33
C ALA A 207 5.37 5.81 9.68
N ILE A 208 4.09 5.55 9.96
CA ILE A 208 3.13 6.55 10.40
C ILE A 208 3.56 7.20 11.73
N LEU A 209 4.04 6.39 12.67
CA LEU A 209 4.51 6.86 13.97
C LEU A 209 5.71 7.80 13.83
N ILE A 210 6.74 7.38 13.07
CA ILE A 210 7.92 8.21 12.82
C ILE A 210 7.52 9.51 12.14
N SER A 211 6.75 9.44 11.04
CA SER A 211 6.32 10.63 10.31
C SER A 211 5.53 11.61 11.21
N ASN A 212 4.67 11.07 12.08
CA ASN A 212 3.86 11.90 12.98
C ASN A 212 4.68 12.51 14.12
N TYR A 213 5.74 11.82 14.60
CA TYR A 213 6.60 12.29 15.67
C TYR A 213 7.63 13.31 15.19
N THR A 214 8.26 13.03 14.05
CA THR A 214 9.32 13.87 13.49
C THR A 214 8.81 15.03 12.66
N GLY A 215 7.55 14.95 12.15
CA GLY A 215 7.00 15.88 11.15
C GLY A 215 7.62 15.74 9.77
N ILE A 216 8.54 14.78 9.57
CA ILE A 216 9.19 14.52 8.29
C ILE A 216 8.36 13.50 7.51
N PHE A 217 8.22 13.71 6.21
CA PHE A 217 7.61 12.72 5.33
C PHE A 217 8.53 11.50 5.21
N VAL A 218 8.08 10.37 5.74
CA VAL A 218 8.81 9.10 5.71
C VAL A 218 8.20 8.24 4.59
N PRO A 219 8.99 7.77 3.62
CA PRO A 219 8.51 6.83 2.62
C PRO A 219 8.07 5.53 3.31
N ALA A 220 6.80 5.14 3.11
CA ALA A 220 6.22 4.03 3.85
C ALA A 220 6.69 2.67 3.32
N LEU A 221 6.86 2.53 1.99
CA LEU A 221 7.22 1.25 1.36
C LEU A 221 8.56 0.67 1.86
N PRO A 222 9.65 1.43 1.99
CA PRO A 222 10.91 0.91 2.55
C PRO A 222 10.77 0.39 3.97
N VAL A 223 9.91 1.03 4.76
CA VAL A 223 9.68 0.60 6.15
C VAL A 223 8.84 -0.68 6.18
N ILE A 224 7.74 -0.73 5.41
CA ILE A 224 6.89 -1.92 5.27
C ILE A 224 7.72 -3.10 4.77
N ALA A 225 8.44 -2.91 3.67
CA ALA A 225 9.27 -3.93 3.05
C ALA A 225 10.43 -4.36 3.95
N GLY A 226 11.07 -3.42 4.65
CA GLY A 226 12.15 -3.70 5.60
C GLY A 226 11.70 -4.61 6.73
N PHE A 227 10.57 -4.30 7.39
CA PHE A 227 10.00 -5.17 8.42
C PHE A 227 9.66 -6.55 7.89
N PHE A 228 9.08 -6.62 6.68
CA PHE A 228 8.71 -7.88 6.07
C PHE A 228 9.92 -8.73 5.65
N VAL A 229 10.94 -8.13 5.02
CA VAL A 229 12.17 -8.83 4.63
C VAL A 229 12.94 -9.30 5.86
N LEU A 230 13.08 -8.48 6.89
CA LEU A 230 13.69 -8.90 8.15
C LEU A 230 12.96 -10.11 8.73
N TYR A 231 11.62 -10.06 8.76
CA TYR A 231 10.82 -11.19 9.21
C TYR A 231 11.10 -12.46 8.38
N LEU A 232 11.08 -12.35 7.04
CA LEU A 232 11.39 -13.48 6.15
C LEU A 232 12.79 -14.07 6.43
N VAL A 233 13.79 -13.20 6.52
CA VAL A 233 15.18 -13.62 6.74
C VAL A 233 15.37 -14.29 8.10
N PHE A 234 14.72 -13.83 9.15
CA PHE A 234 14.91 -14.40 10.48
C PHE A 234 14.06 -15.65 10.72
N PHE A 235 12.82 -15.68 10.25
CA PHE A 235 11.85 -16.71 10.62
C PHE A 235 11.53 -17.71 9.53
N ILE A 236 11.88 -17.46 8.25
CA ILE A 236 11.54 -18.33 7.11
C ILE A 236 12.83 -18.77 6.39
N PRO A 237 13.39 -19.95 6.72
CA PRO A 237 14.66 -20.41 6.15
C PRO A 237 14.63 -20.52 4.61
N GLU A 238 13.48 -20.90 4.03
CA GLU A 238 13.30 -21.03 2.58
C GLU A 238 13.46 -19.69 1.84
N ALA A 239 13.18 -18.58 2.50
CA ALA A 239 13.33 -17.24 1.93
C ALA A 239 14.80 -16.85 1.71
N ARG A 240 15.74 -17.45 2.45
CA ARG A 240 17.18 -17.17 2.34
C ARG A 240 17.81 -17.79 1.10
N GLN A 241 17.11 -18.72 0.43
CA GLN A 241 17.64 -19.42 -0.74
C GLN A 241 17.50 -18.57 -2.01
N LEU A 242 18.27 -17.49 -2.07
CA LEU A 242 18.33 -16.62 -3.24
C LEU A 242 19.11 -17.31 -4.37
N SER A 243 18.53 -17.32 -5.57
CA SER A 243 19.19 -17.80 -6.77
C SER A 243 20.18 -16.78 -7.33
N ARG A 244 21.05 -17.20 -8.24
CA ARG A 244 21.93 -16.26 -8.97
C ARG A 244 21.12 -15.20 -9.73
N SER A 245 19.98 -15.55 -10.26
CA SER A 245 19.05 -14.65 -10.94
C SER A 245 18.52 -13.58 -9.98
N ASP A 246 18.18 -13.94 -8.74
CA ASP A 246 17.69 -13.00 -7.73
C ASP A 246 18.78 -11.97 -7.37
N TRP A 247 20.01 -12.43 -7.20
CA TRP A 247 21.18 -11.56 -6.97
C TRP A 247 21.46 -10.62 -8.15
N MET A 248 21.42 -11.16 -9.38
CA MET A 248 21.58 -10.32 -10.58
C MET A 248 20.51 -9.24 -10.68
N LEU A 249 19.26 -9.58 -10.34
CA LEU A 249 18.16 -8.64 -10.33
C LEU A 249 18.38 -7.53 -9.28
N ILE A 250 18.74 -7.89 -8.05
CA ILE A 250 19.04 -6.90 -6.99
C ILE A 250 20.19 -5.98 -7.43
N LEU A 251 21.28 -6.55 -7.92
CA LEU A 251 22.46 -5.77 -8.34
C LEU A 251 22.15 -4.86 -9.54
N SER A 252 21.39 -5.35 -10.53
CA SER A 252 21.02 -4.54 -11.69
C SER A 252 20.15 -3.34 -11.31
N PHE A 253 19.20 -3.52 -10.37
CA PHE A 253 18.39 -2.41 -9.87
C PHE A 253 19.21 -1.42 -9.02
N LEU A 254 20.10 -1.91 -8.15
CA LEU A 254 21.01 -1.04 -7.40
C LEU A 254 21.87 -0.19 -8.33
N LEU A 255 22.45 -0.81 -9.38
CA LEU A 255 23.24 -0.11 -10.39
C LEU A 255 22.40 0.92 -11.13
N LEU A 256 21.17 0.56 -11.55
CA LEU A 256 20.26 1.47 -12.24
C LEU A 256 19.97 2.71 -11.39
N PHE A 257 19.59 2.55 -10.12
CA PHE A 257 19.31 3.68 -9.23
C PHE A 257 20.56 4.51 -8.94
N PHE A 258 21.74 3.88 -8.84
CA PHE A 258 23.00 4.59 -8.68
C PHE A 258 23.31 5.47 -9.90
N VAL A 259 23.17 4.91 -11.12
CA VAL A 259 23.38 5.65 -12.38
C VAL A 259 22.39 6.82 -12.51
N ILE A 260 21.10 6.59 -12.22
CA ILE A 260 20.08 7.65 -12.26
C ILE A 260 20.42 8.76 -11.24
N GLY A 261 20.88 8.40 -10.05
CA GLY A 261 21.30 9.36 -9.01
C GLY A 261 22.50 10.21 -9.44
N LEU A 262 23.48 9.59 -10.13
CA LEU A 262 24.62 10.32 -10.69
C LEU A 262 24.21 11.29 -11.81
N LEU A 263 23.36 10.83 -12.73
CA LEU A 263 22.86 11.67 -13.82
C LEU A 263 22.05 12.86 -13.26
N HIS A 264 21.21 12.64 -12.27
CA HIS A 264 20.45 13.73 -11.64
C HIS A 264 21.36 14.80 -11.04
N LYS A 265 22.46 14.38 -10.38
CA LYS A 265 23.45 15.33 -9.82
C LYS A 265 24.23 16.09 -10.89
N SER A 266 24.38 15.54 -12.09
CA SER A 266 25.09 16.20 -13.18
C SER A 266 24.24 17.23 -13.96
N PHE A 267 22.91 17.22 -13.76
CA PHE A 267 21.96 18.15 -14.38
C PHE A 267 21.48 19.26 -13.43
N LEU A 268 21.87 19.24 -12.16
CA LEU A 268 21.67 20.28 -11.15
C LEU A 268 22.91 21.14 -10.99
#